data_224e7ebd33db341a8e49f4d20174bd78
#
_entry.id   224e7ebd33db341a8e49f4d20174bd78
#
_cell.length_a   1.000
_cell.length_b   1.000
_cell.length_c   1.000
_cell.angle_alpha   90.00
_cell.angle_beta   90.00
_cell.angle_gamma   90.00
#
_symmetry.space_group_name_H-M   'P 1'
#
loop_
_entity.id
_entity.type
_entity.pdbx_description
1 polymer ?
#
loop_
_entity_poly.entity_id
_entity_poly.type
_entity_poly.pdbx_seq_one_letter_code
_entity_poly.pdbx_strand_id
1 'polypeptide(L)'
;MNGHRTSKAAGNGSHRSGRRGSALVAILWIVSILSLAVFSATQFLFIELESDSNASAIFQAELLADRGIAIAAHTQVKKGDRLLSQSFRGGDSFSARISSEGDRLNLNALLENAEFDRIVLEELFYQWGLRRDEAVDVVDNLIDWVDADDQVTNVGAERSYYYNLERLNHPFNRPFDSLNEVLLVKDFEMVVAANPGWRQAFTLLSGGPLDINEAPAELISVACQCEIEAAQQLVSIRDGLDQTPGTLDDLRFDDVQAALDLLGIPPGFAEEISARVSTEDPAKRILSVGRSGSISVERSVTVQYTGDRGTIIHWASRRME
;
A
#
# COMPACT_ATOMS: atom_id res chain seq x y z
N MET A 1 41.23 88.80 -78.19
CA MET A 1 40.72 87.63 -78.96
C MET A 1 41.19 86.40 -78.21
N ASN A 2 40.26 85.56 -77.91
CA ASN A 2 40.36 84.25 -77.37
C ASN A 2 40.60 84.07 -75.85
N GLY A 3 39.59 83.53 -75.25
CA GLY A 3 39.40 83.27 -73.86
C GLY A 3 39.83 81.81 -73.48
N HIS A 4 40.37 81.77 -72.34
CA HIS A 4 40.58 80.41 -71.66
C HIS A 4 39.51 80.19 -70.60
N ARG A 5 38.86 79.10 -70.71
CA ARG A 5 38.03 78.48 -69.63
C ARG A 5 38.75 77.31 -69.03
N THR A 6 39.04 77.41 -67.75
CA THR A 6 39.56 76.32 -66.93
C THR A 6 38.38 75.59 -66.31
N SER A 7 38.37 74.24 -66.51
CA SER A 7 37.44 73.32 -65.90
C SER A 7 38.00 72.80 -64.57
N LYS A 8 37.20 72.95 -63.49
CA LYS A 8 37.51 72.37 -62.19
C LYS A 8 36.91 71.00 -62.11
N ALA A 9 37.76 70.01 -61.92
CA ALA A 9 37.33 68.60 -61.61
C ALA A 9 36.95 68.50 -60.11
N ALA A 10 35.74 68.03 -59.84
CA ALA A 10 35.30 67.71 -58.51
C ALA A 10 35.68 66.30 -58.14
N GLY A 11 36.53 66.13 -57.10
CA GLY A 11 36.91 64.81 -56.55
C GLY A 11 35.75 64.23 -55.75
N ASN A 12 35.38 63.04 -56.15
CA ASN A 12 34.34 62.25 -55.49
C ASN A 12 35.01 61.38 -54.38
N GLY A 13 34.92 61.82 -53.14
CA GLY A 13 35.36 61.09 -51.96
C GLY A 13 34.35 60.01 -51.58
N SER A 14 34.63 58.82 -51.93
CA SER A 14 33.81 57.62 -51.54
C SER A 14 34.00 57.31 -50.06
N HIS A 15 32.99 57.54 -49.27
CA HIS A 15 32.85 57.04 -47.90
C HIS A 15 32.82 55.50 -47.86
N ARG A 16 33.93 54.84 -47.62
CA ARG A 16 34.06 53.38 -47.42
C ARG A 16 34.12 53.02 -45.90
N SER A 17 33.39 53.65 -45.00
CA SER A 17 33.44 53.34 -43.55
C SER A 17 32.32 52.50 -43.02
N GLY A 18 31.23 52.23 -43.79
CA GLY A 18 30.07 51.49 -43.30
C GLY A 18 30.15 49.97 -43.31
N ARG A 19 31.10 49.36 -44.07
CA ARG A 19 31.16 47.90 -44.22
C ARG A 19 31.89 47.16 -43.12
N ARG A 20 32.77 47.80 -42.35
CA ARG A 20 33.53 47.12 -41.28
C ARG A 20 32.70 46.96 -39.98
N GLY A 21 31.80 47.85 -39.67
CA GLY A 21 30.91 47.75 -38.51
C GLY A 21 29.83 46.67 -38.64
N SER A 22 29.24 46.51 -39.85
CA SER A 22 28.20 45.50 -40.08
C SER A 22 28.74 44.05 -40.03
N ALA A 23 30.00 43.80 -40.45
CA ALA A 23 30.64 42.52 -40.37
C ALA A 23 30.89 42.12 -38.89
N LEU A 24 31.28 43.02 -38.03
CA LEU A 24 31.55 42.77 -36.62
C LEU A 24 30.25 42.43 -35.90
N VAL A 25 29.16 43.12 -36.19
CA VAL A 25 27.83 42.82 -35.67
C VAL A 25 27.34 41.43 -36.13
N ALA A 26 27.54 41.10 -37.41
CA ALA A 26 27.18 39.77 -37.94
C ALA A 26 27.93 38.65 -37.27
N ILE A 27 29.26 38.82 -37.03
CA ILE A 27 30.07 37.83 -36.30
C ILE A 27 29.58 37.69 -34.87
N LEU A 28 29.23 38.78 -34.21
CA LEU A 28 28.71 38.75 -32.82
C LEU A 28 27.39 38.01 -32.73
N TRP A 29 26.48 38.19 -33.70
CA TRP A 29 25.25 37.43 -33.80
C TRP A 29 25.49 35.95 -34.05
N ILE A 30 26.40 35.60 -34.95
CA ILE A 30 26.74 34.17 -35.23
C ILE A 30 27.30 33.49 -33.97
N VAL A 31 28.24 34.18 -33.27
CA VAL A 31 28.82 33.65 -32.04
C VAL A 31 27.73 33.49 -30.96
N SER A 32 26.82 34.45 -30.83
CA SER A 32 25.71 34.36 -29.87
C SER A 32 24.76 33.20 -30.17
N ILE A 33 24.40 33.02 -31.45
CA ILE A 33 23.56 31.89 -31.88
C ILE A 33 24.25 30.53 -31.65
N LEU A 34 25.54 30.46 -31.97
CA LEU A 34 26.32 29.23 -31.74
C LEU A 34 26.46 28.92 -30.23
N SER A 35 26.71 29.94 -29.42
CA SER A 35 26.78 29.80 -27.96
C SER A 35 25.44 29.34 -27.39
N LEU A 36 24.31 29.88 -27.86
CA LEU A 36 22.99 29.46 -27.47
C LEU A 36 22.71 27.99 -27.89
N ALA A 37 23.11 27.63 -29.12
CA ALA A 37 22.95 26.27 -29.62
C ALA A 37 23.75 25.23 -28.81
N VAL A 38 25.02 25.56 -28.46
CA VAL A 38 25.85 24.71 -27.62
C VAL A 38 25.27 24.60 -26.21
N PHE A 39 24.82 25.74 -25.63
CA PHE A 39 24.19 25.73 -24.31
C PHE A 39 22.93 24.86 -24.31
N SER A 40 22.04 24.99 -25.31
CA SER A 40 20.83 24.16 -25.42
C SER A 40 21.16 22.68 -25.57
N ALA A 41 22.17 22.34 -26.39
CA ALA A 41 22.61 20.96 -26.57
C ALA A 41 23.16 20.36 -25.26
N THR A 42 23.95 21.13 -24.49
CA THR A 42 24.45 20.66 -23.20
C THR A 42 23.35 20.47 -22.18
N GLN A 43 22.37 21.36 -22.10
CA GLN A 43 21.21 21.20 -21.21
C GLN A 43 20.39 19.94 -21.57
N PHE A 44 20.18 19.70 -22.86
CA PHE A 44 19.47 18.49 -23.33
C PHE A 44 20.22 17.21 -22.90
N LEU A 45 21.54 17.15 -23.12
CA LEU A 45 22.37 16.02 -22.69
C LEU A 45 22.36 15.79 -21.19
N PHE A 46 22.38 16.87 -20.38
CA PHE A 46 22.27 16.73 -18.92
C PHE A 46 20.94 16.13 -18.49
N ILE A 47 19.82 16.59 -19.06
CA ILE A 47 18.49 16.05 -18.78
C ILE A 47 18.40 14.58 -19.18
N GLU A 48 18.94 14.22 -20.35
CA GLU A 48 18.93 12.84 -20.84
C GLU A 48 19.77 11.91 -19.94
N LEU A 49 20.97 12.32 -19.55
CA LEU A 49 21.84 11.58 -18.64
C LEU A 49 21.23 11.41 -17.24
N GLU A 50 20.56 12.43 -16.73
CA GLU A 50 19.86 12.38 -15.44
C GLU A 50 18.65 11.44 -15.52
N SER A 51 17.91 11.47 -16.62
CA SER A 51 16.78 10.57 -16.87
C SER A 51 17.23 9.10 -16.94
N ASP A 52 18.31 8.81 -17.68
CA ASP A 52 18.85 7.46 -17.80
C ASP A 52 19.42 6.95 -16.45
N SER A 53 20.09 7.83 -15.71
CA SER A 53 20.60 7.51 -14.38
C SER A 53 19.48 7.18 -13.41
N ASN A 54 18.40 7.97 -13.42
CA ASN A 54 17.21 7.73 -12.60
C ASN A 54 16.48 6.44 -13.00
N ALA A 55 16.32 6.17 -14.29
CA ALA A 55 15.72 4.93 -14.77
C ALA A 55 16.53 3.70 -14.34
N SER A 56 17.85 3.77 -14.43
CA SER A 56 18.74 2.71 -13.96
C SER A 56 18.64 2.51 -12.45
N ALA A 57 18.60 3.59 -11.65
CA ALA A 57 18.48 3.51 -10.21
C ALA A 57 17.11 2.94 -9.77
N ILE A 58 16.01 3.29 -10.46
CA ILE A 58 14.69 2.70 -10.23
C ILE A 58 14.75 1.19 -10.47
N PHE A 59 15.26 0.76 -11.62
CA PHE A 59 15.36 -0.65 -11.96
C PHE A 59 16.22 -1.44 -10.95
N GLN A 60 17.33 -0.88 -10.50
CA GLN A 60 18.16 -1.48 -9.45
C GLN A 60 17.40 -1.58 -8.11
N ALA A 61 16.70 -0.52 -7.71
CA ALA A 61 15.88 -0.54 -6.49
C ALA A 61 14.76 -1.60 -6.57
N GLU A 62 14.12 -1.76 -7.72
CA GLU A 62 13.14 -2.82 -7.97
C GLU A 62 13.73 -4.22 -7.82
N LEU A 63 14.88 -4.49 -8.45
CA LEU A 63 15.58 -5.76 -8.33
C LEU A 63 15.97 -6.08 -6.88
N LEU A 64 16.38 -5.06 -6.11
CA LEU A 64 16.69 -5.21 -4.71
C LEU A 64 15.45 -5.52 -3.87
N ALA A 65 14.32 -4.87 -4.15
CA ALA A 65 13.06 -5.18 -3.50
C ALA A 65 12.62 -6.63 -3.82
N ASP A 66 12.71 -7.06 -5.08
CA ASP A 66 12.40 -8.44 -5.49
C ASP A 66 13.30 -9.47 -4.83
N ARG A 67 14.58 -9.14 -4.69
CA ARG A 67 15.53 -9.99 -3.95
C ARG A 67 15.12 -10.17 -2.49
N GLY A 68 14.70 -9.08 -1.84
CA GLY A 68 14.17 -9.13 -0.48
C GLY A 68 12.94 -10.03 -0.36
N ILE A 69 12.01 -9.93 -1.31
CA ILE A 69 10.82 -10.81 -1.39
C ILE A 69 11.25 -12.27 -1.57
N ALA A 70 12.13 -12.55 -2.54
CA ALA A 70 12.56 -13.93 -2.81
C ALA A 70 13.23 -14.59 -1.60
N ILE A 71 14.00 -13.84 -0.81
CA ILE A 71 14.61 -14.32 0.43
C ILE A 71 13.53 -14.54 1.50
N ALA A 72 12.66 -13.55 1.71
CA ALA A 72 11.63 -13.59 2.75
C ALA A 72 10.55 -14.66 2.48
N ALA A 73 10.29 -14.98 1.21
CA ALA A 73 9.36 -16.03 0.83
C ALA A 73 9.90 -17.47 1.03
N HIS A 74 11.17 -17.60 1.39
CA HIS A 74 11.73 -18.93 1.65
C HIS A 74 11.27 -19.43 3.01
N THR A 75 10.73 -20.67 3.09
CA THR A 75 10.10 -21.25 4.28
C THR A 75 11.01 -21.35 5.52
N GLN A 76 12.34 -21.39 5.32
CA GLN A 76 13.31 -21.43 6.41
C GLN A 76 13.66 -20.04 6.97
N VAL A 77 13.32 -18.97 6.26
CA VAL A 77 13.57 -17.60 6.72
C VAL A 77 12.41 -17.17 7.62
N LYS A 78 12.76 -16.78 8.85
CA LYS A 78 11.79 -16.34 9.86
C LYS A 78 11.82 -14.84 10.04
N LYS A 79 10.76 -14.32 10.67
CA LYS A 79 10.67 -12.93 11.14
C LYS A 79 11.91 -12.59 11.99
N GLY A 80 12.54 -11.44 11.76
CA GLY A 80 13.75 -11.03 12.48
C GLY A 80 15.07 -11.63 11.97
N ASP A 81 15.06 -12.51 10.94
CA ASP A 81 16.27 -13.06 10.35
C ASP A 81 17.15 -11.94 9.75
N ARG A 82 18.46 -12.02 9.98
CA ARG A 82 19.45 -11.08 9.41
C ARG A 82 19.48 -11.09 7.89
N LEU A 83 19.03 -12.17 7.25
CA LEU A 83 18.92 -12.26 5.80
C LEU A 83 17.89 -11.30 5.21
N LEU A 84 16.93 -10.82 6.02
CA LEU A 84 15.88 -9.90 5.61
C LEU A 84 16.38 -8.45 5.39
N SER A 85 17.59 -8.13 5.81
CA SER A 85 18.17 -6.79 5.59
C SER A 85 19.64 -6.92 5.17
N GLN A 86 19.98 -6.42 3.98
CA GLN A 86 21.33 -6.49 3.44
C GLN A 86 21.71 -5.16 2.78
N SER A 87 22.98 -4.78 2.98
CA SER A 87 23.59 -3.60 2.34
C SER A 87 24.73 -4.04 1.45
N PHE A 88 24.86 -3.40 0.27
CA PHE A 88 25.84 -3.70 -0.75
C PHE A 88 26.80 -2.51 -0.93
N ARG A 89 27.86 -2.73 -1.70
CA ARG A 89 28.78 -1.66 -2.08
C ARG A 89 28.05 -0.62 -2.95
N GLY A 90 28.33 0.67 -2.71
CA GLY A 90 27.69 1.75 -3.47
C GLY A 90 26.45 2.35 -2.81
N GLY A 91 26.05 1.85 -1.63
CA GLY A 91 24.88 2.37 -0.90
C GLY A 91 23.57 1.66 -1.25
N ASP A 92 23.62 0.68 -2.14
CA ASP A 92 22.48 -0.18 -2.46
C ASP A 92 22.10 -1.05 -1.26
N SER A 93 20.81 -1.27 -1.06
CA SER A 93 20.34 -2.12 0.05
C SER A 93 18.92 -2.62 -0.21
N PHE A 94 18.55 -3.67 0.51
CA PHE A 94 17.14 -4.00 0.71
C PHE A 94 16.85 -4.29 2.18
N SER A 95 15.59 -4.10 2.54
CA SER A 95 15.03 -4.47 3.83
C SER A 95 13.66 -5.10 3.61
N ALA A 96 13.47 -6.34 4.04
CA ALA A 96 12.22 -7.06 3.95
C ALA A 96 11.62 -7.28 5.34
N ARG A 97 10.29 -7.30 5.43
CA ARG A 97 9.54 -7.62 6.64
C ARG A 97 8.52 -8.70 6.29
N ILE A 98 8.40 -9.68 7.16
CA ILE A 98 7.38 -10.73 7.11
C ILE A 98 6.36 -10.42 8.21
N SER A 99 5.07 -10.41 7.87
CA SER A 99 3.95 -10.32 8.81
C SER A 99 2.88 -11.34 8.44
N SER A 100 2.07 -11.74 9.40
CA SER A 100 0.89 -12.56 9.14
C SER A 100 -0.13 -11.75 8.32
N GLU A 101 -0.86 -12.39 7.41
CA GLU A 101 -2.04 -11.78 6.80
C GLU A 101 -3.25 -11.85 7.74
N GLY A 102 -3.22 -12.80 8.68
CA GLY A 102 -4.18 -12.96 9.77
C GLY A 102 -4.02 -11.94 10.91
N ASP A 103 -3.11 -10.95 10.80
CA ASP A 103 -3.07 -9.79 11.70
C ASP A 103 -4.32 -8.91 11.58
N ARG A 104 -5.19 -9.19 10.58
CA ARG A 104 -6.44 -8.51 10.24
C ARG A 104 -7.60 -9.50 10.15
N LEU A 105 -8.81 -8.99 10.34
CA LEU A 105 -10.04 -9.78 10.20
C LEU A 105 -10.29 -10.13 8.74
N ASN A 106 -10.54 -11.40 8.44
CA ASN A 106 -10.97 -11.81 7.11
C ASN A 106 -12.47 -11.56 6.96
N LEU A 107 -12.81 -10.52 6.19
CA LEU A 107 -14.19 -10.09 6.03
C LEU A 107 -15.06 -11.18 5.39
N ASN A 108 -14.56 -11.91 4.39
CA ASN A 108 -15.30 -12.99 3.75
C ASN A 108 -15.56 -14.15 4.72
N ALA A 109 -14.56 -14.52 5.53
CA ALA A 109 -14.73 -15.60 6.50
C ALA A 109 -15.75 -15.25 7.60
N LEU A 110 -15.74 -14.01 8.09
CA LEU A 110 -16.75 -13.54 9.06
C LEU A 110 -18.17 -13.55 8.48
N LEU A 111 -18.33 -13.19 7.21
CA LEU A 111 -19.63 -13.14 6.55
C LEU A 111 -20.11 -14.55 6.14
N GLU A 112 -19.22 -15.49 5.84
CA GLU A 112 -19.54 -16.89 5.58
C GLU A 112 -20.18 -17.56 6.82
N ASN A 113 -19.74 -17.15 8.01
CA ASN A 113 -20.25 -17.64 9.29
C ASN A 113 -21.10 -16.58 10.02
N ALA A 114 -21.83 -15.73 9.29
CA ALA A 114 -22.51 -14.56 9.84
C ALA A 114 -23.49 -14.88 10.98
N GLU A 115 -24.04 -16.10 11.06
CA GLU A 115 -24.88 -16.54 12.17
C GLU A 115 -24.17 -16.39 13.53
N PHE A 116 -22.85 -16.64 13.57
CA PHE A 116 -22.05 -16.62 14.80
C PHE A 116 -21.11 -15.42 14.87
N ASP A 117 -20.59 -14.96 13.71
CA ASP A 117 -19.45 -14.02 13.66
C ASP A 117 -19.87 -12.58 13.37
N ARG A 118 -21.16 -12.31 13.03
CA ARG A 118 -21.67 -10.94 12.84
C ARG A 118 -21.38 -10.03 14.02
N ILE A 119 -21.41 -10.57 15.25
CA ILE A 119 -21.15 -9.82 16.47
C ILE A 119 -19.75 -9.17 16.48
N VAL A 120 -18.75 -9.78 15.82
CA VAL A 120 -17.41 -9.23 15.70
C VAL A 120 -17.41 -7.93 14.91
N LEU A 121 -18.14 -7.88 13.78
CA LEU A 121 -18.29 -6.69 12.95
C LEU A 121 -19.15 -5.61 13.64
N GLU A 122 -20.26 -6.00 14.24
CA GLU A 122 -21.15 -5.09 14.97
C GLU A 122 -20.42 -4.39 16.11
N GLU A 123 -19.65 -5.14 16.90
CA GLU A 123 -18.89 -4.58 18.01
C GLU A 123 -17.75 -3.70 17.51
N LEU A 124 -17.03 -4.10 16.45
CA LEU A 124 -15.98 -3.30 15.85
C LEU A 124 -16.50 -1.95 15.34
N PHE A 125 -17.62 -1.96 14.61
CA PHE A 125 -18.21 -0.73 14.09
C PHE A 125 -18.76 0.16 15.20
N TYR A 126 -19.30 -0.44 16.27
CA TYR A 126 -19.71 0.29 17.46
C TYR A 126 -18.50 0.95 18.16
N GLN A 127 -17.39 0.23 18.32
CA GLN A 127 -16.17 0.79 18.91
C GLN A 127 -15.58 1.92 18.05
N TRP A 128 -15.80 1.90 16.74
CA TRP A 128 -15.40 3.00 15.85
C TRP A 128 -16.32 4.21 15.92
N GLY A 129 -17.44 4.11 16.63
CA GLY A 129 -18.33 5.24 16.93
C GLY A 129 -19.66 5.23 16.20
N LEU A 130 -20.04 4.16 15.51
CA LEU A 130 -21.41 3.98 15.05
C LEU A 130 -22.33 3.71 16.24
N ARG A 131 -23.58 4.08 16.11
CA ARG A 131 -24.61 3.61 17.06
C ARG A 131 -24.82 2.11 16.85
N ARG A 132 -25.34 1.41 17.88
CA ARG A 132 -25.55 -0.04 17.78
C ARG A 132 -26.54 -0.43 16.68
N ASP A 133 -27.60 0.35 16.49
CA ASP A 133 -28.54 0.14 15.39
C ASP A 133 -27.89 0.34 14.01
N GLU A 134 -27.07 1.37 13.84
CA GLU A 134 -26.31 1.63 12.62
C GLU A 134 -25.30 0.51 12.34
N ALA A 135 -24.60 0.02 13.35
CA ALA A 135 -23.64 -1.08 13.19
C ALA A 135 -24.34 -2.37 12.72
N VAL A 136 -25.51 -2.71 13.31
CA VAL A 136 -26.34 -3.83 12.89
C VAL A 136 -26.81 -3.67 11.44
N ASP A 137 -27.32 -2.48 11.07
CA ASP A 137 -27.82 -2.19 9.72
C ASP A 137 -26.71 -2.36 8.66
N VAL A 138 -25.49 -1.87 8.94
CA VAL A 138 -24.34 -2.04 8.02
C VAL A 138 -23.94 -3.51 7.90
N VAL A 139 -23.95 -4.28 8.99
CA VAL A 139 -23.63 -5.71 8.94
C VAL A 139 -24.69 -6.49 8.16
N ASP A 140 -25.97 -6.20 8.34
CA ASP A 140 -27.06 -6.78 7.53
C ASP A 140 -26.86 -6.49 6.03
N ASN A 141 -26.47 -5.25 5.68
CA ASN A 141 -26.16 -4.88 4.29
C ASN A 141 -24.94 -5.63 3.72
N LEU A 142 -23.93 -5.92 4.56
CA LEU A 142 -22.76 -6.70 4.15
C LEU A 142 -23.11 -8.17 3.92
N ILE A 143 -24.01 -8.74 4.74
CA ILE A 143 -24.50 -10.11 4.59
C ILE A 143 -25.29 -10.25 3.29
N ASP A 144 -26.28 -9.39 3.05
CA ASP A 144 -27.09 -9.39 1.82
C ASP A 144 -26.24 -9.15 0.55
N TRP A 145 -25.07 -8.51 0.68
CA TRP A 145 -24.17 -8.32 -0.46
C TRP A 145 -23.51 -9.62 -0.91
N VAL A 146 -23.20 -10.53 0.03
CA VAL A 146 -22.39 -11.73 -0.25
C VAL A 146 -23.20 -13.01 -0.31
N ASP A 147 -24.36 -13.07 0.32
CA ASP A 147 -25.16 -14.29 0.33
C ASP A 147 -25.75 -14.61 -1.05
N ALA A 148 -26.27 -15.81 -1.24
CA ALA A 148 -26.63 -16.30 -2.56
C ALA A 148 -28.11 -16.09 -2.91
N ASP A 149 -28.90 -15.56 -1.95
CA ASP A 149 -30.34 -15.40 -2.16
C ASP A 149 -30.73 -13.92 -2.41
N ASP A 150 -32.01 -13.60 -2.49
CA ASP A 150 -32.53 -12.23 -2.67
C ASP A 150 -33.46 -11.87 -1.48
N GLN A 151 -33.28 -12.48 -0.30
CA GLN A 151 -34.09 -12.24 0.91
C GLN A 151 -33.38 -11.22 1.80
N VAL A 152 -34.02 -10.10 2.02
CA VAL A 152 -33.48 -9.03 2.86
C VAL A 152 -33.27 -9.51 4.29
N THR A 153 -32.06 -9.42 4.80
CA THR A 153 -31.73 -9.68 6.20
C THR A 153 -32.13 -8.46 7.05
N ASN A 154 -33.15 -8.57 7.86
CA ASN A 154 -33.72 -7.51 8.69
C ASN A 154 -33.93 -6.18 7.92
N VAL A 155 -32.91 -5.30 7.93
CA VAL A 155 -32.91 -3.98 7.28
C VAL A 155 -31.89 -3.89 6.14
N GLY A 156 -31.36 -5.01 5.71
CA GLY A 156 -30.37 -5.14 4.66
C GLY A 156 -30.77 -4.59 3.29
N ALA A 157 -29.99 -4.85 2.27
CA ALA A 157 -30.21 -4.30 0.94
C ALA A 157 -29.92 -5.32 -0.16
N GLU A 158 -30.98 -5.78 -0.77
CA GLU A 158 -30.98 -6.72 -1.87
C GLU A 158 -31.17 -6.06 -3.24
N ARG A 159 -31.29 -6.88 -4.28
CA ARG A 159 -31.44 -6.47 -5.69
C ARG A 159 -32.47 -5.35 -5.90
N SER A 160 -33.60 -5.38 -5.18
CA SER A 160 -34.64 -4.36 -5.30
C SER A 160 -34.14 -2.96 -4.90
N TYR A 161 -33.30 -2.88 -3.86
CA TYR A 161 -32.69 -1.63 -3.42
C TYR A 161 -31.73 -1.07 -4.47
N TYR A 162 -30.79 -1.89 -4.93
CA TYR A 162 -29.77 -1.49 -5.91
C TYR A 162 -30.37 -1.19 -7.29
N TYR A 163 -31.42 -1.91 -7.69
CA TYR A 163 -32.16 -1.64 -8.92
C TYR A 163 -32.76 -0.22 -8.94
N ASN A 164 -33.32 0.23 -7.82
CA ASN A 164 -33.86 1.59 -7.68
C ASN A 164 -32.79 2.69 -7.77
N LEU A 165 -31.51 2.32 -7.55
CA LEU A 165 -30.35 3.20 -7.71
C LEU A 165 -29.70 3.06 -9.10
N GLU A 166 -30.38 2.40 -10.06
CA GLU A 166 -29.88 2.11 -11.40
C GLU A 166 -28.62 1.22 -11.43
N ARG A 167 -28.36 0.50 -10.32
CA ARG A 167 -27.23 -0.46 -10.17
C ARG A 167 -27.73 -1.87 -10.46
N LEU A 168 -27.99 -2.20 -11.73
CA LEU A 168 -28.73 -3.39 -12.18
C LEU A 168 -28.09 -4.75 -11.84
N ASN A 169 -26.78 -4.77 -11.55
CA ASN A 169 -26.01 -5.98 -11.27
C ASN A 169 -25.56 -6.10 -9.81
N HIS A 170 -26.22 -5.40 -8.89
CA HIS A 170 -25.91 -5.44 -7.47
C HIS A 170 -27.12 -5.95 -6.67
N PRO A 171 -26.88 -6.59 -5.52
CA PRO A 171 -25.57 -7.04 -5.02
C PRO A 171 -24.96 -8.13 -5.92
N PHE A 172 -23.70 -8.51 -5.69
CA PHE A 172 -23.05 -9.54 -6.51
C PHE A 172 -23.36 -10.96 -6.03
N ASN A 173 -23.94 -11.14 -4.86
CA ASN A 173 -24.32 -12.43 -4.23
C ASN A 173 -23.15 -13.43 -4.27
N ARG A 174 -21.97 -12.96 -3.87
CA ARG A 174 -20.73 -13.73 -3.74
C ARG A 174 -19.75 -13.05 -2.78
N PRO A 175 -18.76 -13.76 -2.25
CA PRO A 175 -17.69 -13.17 -1.45
C PRO A 175 -17.02 -11.99 -2.17
N PHE A 176 -16.54 -11.01 -1.42
CA PHE A 176 -15.82 -9.85 -1.95
C PHE A 176 -14.54 -10.25 -2.66
N ASP A 177 -14.30 -9.70 -3.85
CA ASP A 177 -13.03 -9.84 -4.58
C ASP A 177 -12.00 -8.78 -4.17
N SER A 178 -12.46 -7.64 -3.67
CA SER A 178 -11.59 -6.56 -3.22
C SER A 178 -12.21 -5.73 -2.11
N LEU A 179 -11.40 -5.14 -1.23
CA LEU A 179 -11.86 -4.19 -0.23
C LEU A 179 -12.45 -2.89 -0.83
N ASN A 180 -12.19 -2.61 -2.12
CA ASN A 180 -12.83 -1.48 -2.79
C ASN A 180 -14.30 -1.76 -3.11
N GLU A 181 -14.67 -3.02 -3.31
CA GLU A 181 -16.04 -3.44 -3.55
C GLU A 181 -16.96 -3.17 -2.35
N VAL A 182 -16.42 -3.27 -1.13
CA VAL A 182 -17.14 -2.98 0.11
C VAL A 182 -17.71 -1.55 0.15
N LEU A 183 -17.07 -0.61 -0.55
CA LEU A 183 -17.56 0.78 -0.68
C LEU A 183 -18.85 0.90 -1.50
N LEU A 184 -19.27 -0.16 -2.18
CA LEU A 184 -20.53 -0.19 -2.96
C LEU A 184 -21.73 -0.64 -2.11
N VAL A 185 -21.46 -1.22 -0.93
CA VAL A 185 -22.47 -1.69 0.01
C VAL A 185 -23.21 -0.51 0.61
N LYS A 186 -24.51 -0.63 0.75
CA LYS A 186 -25.38 0.38 1.37
C LYS A 186 -24.89 0.73 2.78
N ASP A 187 -24.88 2.00 3.11
CA ASP A 187 -24.54 2.57 4.43
C ASP A 187 -23.07 2.34 4.88
N PHE A 188 -22.22 1.67 4.09
CA PHE A 188 -20.82 1.45 4.45
C PHE A 188 -20.00 2.76 4.53
N GLU A 189 -20.47 3.83 3.90
CA GLU A 189 -19.90 5.17 4.05
C GLU A 189 -19.90 5.67 5.50
N MET A 190 -20.80 5.17 6.35
CA MET A 190 -20.82 5.50 7.79
C MET A 190 -19.59 4.92 8.50
N VAL A 191 -19.18 3.69 8.15
CA VAL A 191 -17.94 3.06 8.65
C VAL A 191 -16.71 3.85 8.18
N VAL A 192 -16.69 4.25 6.90
CA VAL A 192 -15.58 5.05 6.34
C VAL A 192 -15.47 6.41 7.03
N ALA A 193 -16.60 7.03 7.35
CA ALA A 193 -16.63 8.31 8.05
C ALA A 193 -16.17 8.18 9.52
N ALA A 194 -16.56 7.11 10.20
CA ALA A 194 -16.18 6.83 11.58
C ALA A 194 -14.70 6.44 11.70
N ASN A 195 -14.19 5.59 10.80
CA ASN A 195 -12.79 5.19 10.77
C ASN A 195 -12.23 5.21 9.32
N PRO A 196 -11.60 6.31 8.88
CA PRO A 196 -10.97 6.38 7.56
C PRO A 196 -9.87 5.32 7.33
N GLY A 197 -9.31 4.76 8.41
CA GLY A 197 -8.31 3.69 8.39
C GLY A 197 -8.90 2.27 8.33
N TRP A 198 -10.21 2.10 8.17
CA TRP A 198 -10.92 0.82 8.23
C TRP A 198 -10.27 -0.34 7.45
N ARG A 199 -9.60 -0.03 6.31
CA ARG A 199 -8.91 -1.04 5.51
C ARG A 199 -7.76 -1.73 6.24
N GLN A 200 -7.23 -1.12 7.29
CA GLN A 200 -6.14 -1.70 8.09
C GLN A 200 -6.65 -2.82 9.00
N ALA A 201 -7.93 -2.84 9.30
CA ALA A 201 -8.54 -3.87 10.12
C ALA A 201 -8.97 -5.12 9.32
N PHE A 202 -9.08 -5.02 7.99
CA PHE A 202 -9.64 -6.08 7.16
C PHE A 202 -8.67 -6.63 6.12
N THR A 203 -8.86 -7.90 5.81
CA THR A 203 -8.24 -8.61 4.69
C THR A 203 -9.26 -9.52 4.01
N LEU A 204 -8.94 -9.98 2.80
CA LEU A 204 -9.66 -11.02 2.07
C LEU A 204 -8.73 -12.23 1.78
N LEU A 205 -7.49 -12.18 2.28
CA LEU A 205 -6.40 -13.06 1.82
C LEU A 205 -5.88 -14.00 2.91
N SER A 206 -6.30 -13.83 4.17
CA SER A 206 -5.91 -14.72 5.27
C SER A 206 -6.65 -16.06 5.22
N GLY A 207 -6.21 -17.01 6.04
CA GLY A 207 -6.87 -18.31 6.18
C GLY A 207 -8.22 -18.29 6.90
N GLY A 208 -8.66 -17.14 7.39
CA GLY A 208 -9.96 -16.93 8.08
C GLY A 208 -9.79 -16.46 9.52
N PRO A 209 -9.36 -17.31 10.46
CA PRO A 209 -9.20 -16.93 11.86
C PRO A 209 -8.13 -15.86 12.07
N LEU A 210 -8.34 -14.98 13.05
CA LEU A 210 -7.41 -13.92 13.43
C LEU A 210 -6.16 -14.50 14.10
N ASP A 211 -4.97 -14.12 13.65
CA ASP A 211 -3.69 -14.57 14.23
C ASP A 211 -3.40 -13.77 15.52
N ILE A 212 -3.60 -14.40 16.67
CA ILE A 212 -3.46 -13.76 17.99
C ILE A 212 -2.01 -13.34 18.30
N ASN A 213 -1.04 -13.97 17.62
CA ASN A 213 0.38 -13.61 17.73
C ASN A 213 0.77 -12.37 16.93
N GLU A 214 -0.10 -11.87 16.04
CA GLU A 214 0.21 -10.73 15.17
C GLU A 214 -0.84 -9.61 15.24
N ALA A 215 -2.09 -9.95 15.61
CA ALA A 215 -3.20 -9.02 15.60
C ALA A 215 -3.07 -7.90 16.65
N PRO A 216 -3.59 -6.69 16.38
CA PRO A 216 -3.66 -5.62 17.36
C PRO A 216 -4.73 -5.89 18.42
N ALA A 217 -4.58 -5.29 19.60
CA ALA A 217 -5.47 -5.49 20.74
C ALA A 217 -6.95 -5.20 20.43
N GLU A 218 -7.23 -4.19 19.61
CA GLU A 218 -8.57 -3.83 19.17
C GLU A 218 -9.26 -5.01 18.46
N LEU A 219 -8.57 -5.66 17.50
CA LEU A 219 -9.13 -6.78 16.77
C LEU A 219 -9.23 -8.05 17.63
N ILE A 220 -8.28 -8.26 18.54
CA ILE A 220 -8.34 -9.34 19.53
C ILE A 220 -9.57 -9.16 20.42
N SER A 221 -9.83 -7.94 20.92
CA SER A 221 -10.95 -7.68 21.83
C SER A 221 -12.30 -8.01 21.18
N VAL A 222 -12.51 -7.63 19.93
CA VAL A 222 -13.77 -7.91 19.22
C VAL A 222 -13.89 -9.38 18.81
N ALA A 223 -12.81 -10.00 18.32
CA ALA A 223 -12.82 -11.41 17.92
C ALA A 223 -13.05 -12.35 19.12
N CYS A 224 -12.41 -12.04 20.26
CA CYS A 224 -12.54 -12.81 21.50
C CYS A 224 -13.68 -12.35 22.41
N GLN A 225 -14.39 -11.29 22.07
CA GLN A 225 -15.47 -10.70 22.89
C GLN A 225 -15.00 -10.42 24.33
N CYS A 226 -13.82 -9.84 24.47
CA CYS A 226 -13.22 -9.53 25.77
C CYS A 226 -13.00 -8.01 25.92
N GLU A 227 -12.77 -7.58 27.17
CA GLU A 227 -12.44 -6.19 27.47
C GLU A 227 -11.13 -5.79 26.76
N ILE A 228 -11.08 -4.56 26.26
CA ILE A 228 -9.91 -4.04 25.53
C ILE A 228 -8.64 -4.07 26.37
N GLU A 229 -8.76 -3.86 27.70
CA GLU A 229 -7.66 -3.91 28.65
C GLU A 229 -7.02 -5.30 28.75
N ALA A 230 -7.83 -6.36 28.68
CA ALA A 230 -7.33 -7.74 28.63
C ALA A 230 -6.56 -8.02 27.34
N ALA A 231 -7.09 -7.57 26.21
CA ALA A 231 -6.41 -7.68 24.91
C ALA A 231 -5.10 -6.88 24.87
N GLN A 232 -5.08 -5.65 25.43
CA GLN A 232 -3.87 -4.85 25.57
C GLN A 232 -2.81 -5.52 26.45
N GLN A 233 -3.25 -6.13 27.55
CA GLN A 233 -2.35 -6.88 28.43
C GLN A 233 -1.73 -8.09 27.70
N LEU A 234 -2.53 -8.84 26.93
CA LEU A 234 -2.03 -9.96 26.14
C LEU A 234 -1.00 -9.48 25.10
N VAL A 235 -1.30 -8.39 24.38
CA VAL A 235 -0.36 -7.78 23.40
C VAL A 235 0.92 -7.33 24.10
N SER A 236 0.81 -6.69 25.27
CA SER A 236 1.99 -6.27 26.04
C SER A 236 2.87 -7.43 26.50
N ILE A 237 2.27 -8.56 26.88
CA ILE A 237 3.01 -9.78 27.22
C ILE A 237 3.66 -10.39 25.96
N ARG A 238 2.93 -10.41 24.86
CA ARG A 238 3.38 -10.94 23.56
C ARG A 238 4.59 -10.15 23.03
N ASP A 239 4.52 -8.82 23.01
CA ASP A 239 5.51 -7.94 22.40
C ASP A 239 6.74 -7.70 23.30
N GLY A 240 6.86 -8.43 24.43
CA GLY A 240 8.03 -8.44 25.26
C GLY A 240 8.30 -7.15 26.03
N LEU A 241 9.53 -7.01 26.50
CA LEU A 241 9.93 -5.85 27.33
C LEU A 241 10.11 -4.56 26.53
N ASP A 242 10.50 -4.68 25.25
CA ASP A 242 10.72 -3.53 24.36
C ASP A 242 9.43 -3.06 23.67
N GLN A 243 8.32 -3.78 23.85
CA GLN A 243 6.99 -3.49 23.30
C GLN A 243 7.04 -3.32 21.76
N THR A 244 7.96 -4.01 21.11
CA THR A 244 8.18 -3.93 19.66
C THR A 244 7.95 -5.29 19.02
N PRO A 245 6.88 -5.49 18.23
CA PRO A 245 6.60 -6.79 17.65
C PRO A 245 7.69 -7.21 16.65
N GLY A 246 8.08 -8.48 16.70
CA GLY A 246 9.07 -9.08 15.83
C GLY A 246 10.50 -9.07 16.36
N THR A 247 10.68 -8.85 17.65
CA THR A 247 11.99 -8.86 18.31
C THR A 247 12.28 -10.20 19.00
N LEU A 248 13.46 -10.32 19.64
CA LEU A 248 13.90 -11.59 20.21
C LEU A 248 13.26 -11.91 21.58
N ASP A 249 12.69 -10.92 22.24
CA ASP A 249 12.01 -11.07 23.53
C ASP A 249 10.50 -11.26 23.42
N ASP A 250 9.97 -11.33 22.17
CA ASP A 250 8.57 -11.65 21.93
C ASP A 250 8.20 -13.04 22.46
N LEU A 251 7.08 -13.12 23.15
CA LEU A 251 6.43 -14.36 23.48
C LEU A 251 5.47 -14.77 22.36
N ARG A 252 5.56 -16.01 21.90
CA ARG A 252 4.57 -16.59 20.99
C ARG A 252 3.71 -17.59 21.73
N PHE A 253 2.42 -17.52 21.49
CA PHE A 253 1.47 -18.54 21.93
C PHE A 253 1.47 -19.69 20.90
N ASP A 254 1.82 -20.89 21.36
CA ASP A 254 1.74 -22.08 20.52
C ASP A 254 0.35 -22.73 20.55
N ASP A 255 -0.46 -22.37 21.56
CA ASP A 255 -1.81 -22.85 21.79
C ASP A 255 -2.78 -21.69 22.00
N VAL A 256 -3.89 -21.72 21.28
CA VAL A 256 -4.98 -20.74 21.40
C VAL A 256 -5.54 -20.72 22.83
N GLN A 257 -5.67 -21.89 23.50
CA GLN A 257 -6.25 -21.96 24.85
C GLN A 257 -5.45 -21.14 25.86
N ALA A 258 -4.11 -21.19 25.77
CA ALA A 258 -3.25 -20.41 26.66
C ALA A 258 -3.48 -18.89 26.51
N ALA A 259 -3.77 -18.41 25.32
CA ALA A 259 -4.11 -17.03 25.06
C ALA A 259 -5.52 -16.69 25.58
N LEU A 260 -6.51 -17.56 25.38
CA LEU A 260 -7.89 -17.38 25.87
C LEU A 260 -7.94 -17.37 27.42
N ASP A 261 -7.12 -18.17 28.08
CA ASP A 261 -7.00 -18.17 29.55
C ASP A 261 -6.48 -16.82 30.06
N LEU A 262 -5.49 -16.21 29.38
CA LEU A 262 -4.98 -14.87 29.69
C LEU A 262 -6.01 -13.78 29.46
N LEU A 263 -6.86 -13.93 28.43
CA LEU A 263 -7.96 -13.01 28.16
C LEU A 263 -9.13 -13.15 29.14
N GLY A 264 -9.10 -14.19 30.01
CA GLY A 264 -10.15 -14.45 30.97
C GLY A 264 -11.44 -15.02 30.36
N ILE A 265 -11.35 -15.66 29.20
CA ILE A 265 -12.50 -16.25 28.50
C ILE A 265 -13.01 -17.45 29.28
N PRO A 266 -14.32 -17.47 29.66
CA PRO A 266 -14.89 -18.59 30.36
C PRO A 266 -14.89 -19.87 29.51
N PRO A 267 -14.65 -21.08 30.08
CA PRO A 267 -14.56 -22.33 29.31
C PRO A 267 -15.81 -22.62 28.44
N GLY A 268 -16.99 -22.14 28.86
CA GLY A 268 -18.23 -22.32 28.08
C GLY A 268 -18.30 -21.58 26.76
N PHE A 269 -17.45 -20.57 26.55
CA PHE A 269 -17.34 -19.79 25.31
C PHE A 269 -16.05 -20.07 24.54
N ALA A 270 -15.12 -20.81 25.14
CA ALA A 270 -13.79 -21.04 24.56
C ALA A 270 -13.85 -21.79 23.24
N GLU A 271 -14.78 -22.72 23.05
CA GLU A 271 -14.94 -23.47 21.79
C GLU A 271 -15.36 -22.56 20.63
N GLU A 272 -16.36 -21.72 20.84
CA GLU A 272 -16.85 -20.76 19.85
C GLU A 272 -15.77 -19.74 19.50
N ILE A 273 -15.13 -19.14 20.50
CA ILE A 273 -14.11 -18.13 20.31
C ILE A 273 -12.84 -18.72 19.68
N SER A 274 -12.47 -19.96 20.01
CA SER A 274 -11.29 -20.62 19.44
C SER A 274 -11.43 -20.84 17.92
N ALA A 275 -12.65 -20.88 17.38
CA ALA A 275 -12.85 -20.95 15.93
C ALA A 275 -12.53 -19.63 15.21
N ARG A 276 -12.58 -18.49 15.93
CA ARG A 276 -12.33 -17.15 15.38
C ARG A 276 -10.87 -16.74 15.43
N VAL A 277 -10.04 -17.42 16.20
CA VAL A 277 -8.63 -17.06 16.41
C VAL A 277 -7.70 -18.23 16.12
N SER A 278 -6.48 -17.94 15.77
CA SER A 278 -5.42 -18.92 15.53
C SER A 278 -4.11 -18.42 16.11
N THR A 279 -3.10 -19.28 16.18
CA THR A 279 -1.74 -18.91 16.57
C THR A 279 -0.83 -18.73 15.37
N GLU A 280 -1.29 -19.02 14.17
CA GLU A 280 -0.57 -18.81 12.92
C GLU A 280 -1.55 -18.78 11.74
N ASP A 281 -1.27 -17.92 10.76
CA ASP A 281 -1.99 -17.85 9.49
C ASP A 281 -1.12 -18.42 8.36
N PRO A 282 -1.68 -19.24 7.44
CA PRO A 282 -0.95 -19.77 6.30
C PRO A 282 -0.56 -18.70 5.27
N ALA A 283 -1.23 -17.55 5.27
CA ALA A 283 -0.92 -16.43 4.40
C ALA A 283 0.01 -15.44 5.09
N LYS A 284 1.16 -15.18 4.50
CA LYS A 284 2.15 -14.21 4.98
C LYS A 284 2.25 -13.04 4.02
N ARG A 285 2.21 -11.84 4.56
CA ARG A 285 2.50 -10.61 3.82
C ARG A 285 3.98 -10.28 3.94
N ILE A 286 4.64 -10.12 2.81
CA ILE A 286 6.04 -9.75 2.72
C ILE A 286 6.10 -8.35 2.11
N LEU A 287 6.67 -7.42 2.86
CA LEU A 287 6.97 -6.06 2.41
C LEU A 287 8.48 -5.94 2.23
N SER A 288 8.93 -5.52 1.07
CA SER A 288 10.34 -5.32 0.79
C SER A 288 10.60 -3.94 0.20
N VAL A 289 11.57 -3.24 0.76
CA VAL A 289 12.04 -1.94 0.29
C VAL A 289 13.43 -2.11 -0.29
N GLY A 290 13.57 -1.90 -1.59
CA GLY A 290 14.86 -1.82 -2.28
C GLY A 290 15.30 -0.37 -2.44
N ARG A 291 16.59 -0.10 -2.25
CA ARG A 291 17.19 1.24 -2.37
C ARG A 291 18.39 1.22 -3.28
N SER A 292 18.45 2.19 -4.20
CA SER A 292 19.64 2.46 -5.02
C SER A 292 19.83 3.97 -5.15
N GLY A 293 20.94 4.48 -4.62
CA GLY A 293 21.16 5.93 -4.50
C GLY A 293 20.07 6.61 -3.66
N SER A 294 19.42 7.60 -4.24
CA SER A 294 18.30 8.33 -3.63
C SER A 294 16.93 7.68 -3.88
N ILE A 295 16.85 6.67 -4.73
CA ILE A 295 15.61 6.03 -5.12
C ILE A 295 15.28 4.88 -4.16
N SER A 296 14.02 4.81 -3.75
CA SER A 296 13.47 3.70 -2.97
C SER A 296 12.21 3.16 -3.64
N VAL A 297 12.11 1.84 -3.73
CA VAL A 297 10.94 1.14 -4.25
C VAL A 297 10.45 0.15 -3.20
N GLU A 298 9.18 0.24 -2.87
CA GLU A 298 8.49 -0.70 -1.99
C GLU A 298 7.71 -1.70 -2.84
N ARG A 299 7.85 -2.97 -2.52
CA ARG A 299 7.04 -4.06 -3.07
C ARG A 299 6.45 -4.90 -1.96
N SER A 300 5.19 -5.28 -2.13
CA SER A 300 4.46 -6.12 -1.20
C SER A 300 3.89 -7.32 -1.94
N VAL A 301 4.04 -8.50 -1.36
CA VAL A 301 3.40 -9.71 -1.84
C VAL A 301 2.72 -10.41 -0.68
N THR A 302 1.59 -11.08 -0.95
CA THR A 302 1.01 -12.05 -0.03
C THR A 302 1.27 -13.44 -0.59
N VAL A 303 1.89 -14.28 0.24
CA VAL A 303 2.27 -15.66 -0.09
C VAL A 303 1.46 -16.58 0.79
N GLN A 304 0.67 -17.46 0.18
CA GLN A 304 -0.02 -18.52 0.90
C GLN A 304 0.83 -19.78 0.90
N TYR A 305 1.04 -20.35 2.06
CA TYR A 305 1.83 -21.58 2.25
C TYR A 305 0.92 -22.80 2.38
N THR A 306 1.29 -23.86 1.64
CA THR A 306 0.71 -25.20 1.79
C THR A 306 1.88 -26.16 2.02
N GLY A 307 2.13 -26.49 3.28
CA GLY A 307 3.38 -27.15 3.70
C GLY A 307 4.59 -26.29 3.35
N ASP A 308 5.59 -26.87 2.68
CA ASP A 308 6.82 -26.15 2.28
C ASP A 308 6.70 -25.36 0.96
N ARG A 309 5.50 -25.24 0.40
CA ARG A 309 5.29 -24.53 -0.86
C ARG A 309 4.56 -23.21 -0.62
N GLY A 310 5.20 -22.10 -1.00
CA GLY A 310 4.58 -20.78 -1.03
C GLY A 310 4.05 -20.46 -2.42
N THR A 311 2.81 -19.99 -2.51
CA THR A 311 2.20 -19.47 -3.73
C THR A 311 1.88 -18.01 -3.55
N ILE A 312 2.35 -17.15 -4.46
CA ILE A 312 2.00 -15.72 -4.43
C ILE A 312 0.54 -15.59 -4.87
N ILE A 313 -0.30 -15.04 -3.99
CA ILE A 313 -1.73 -14.81 -4.24
C ILE A 313 -2.06 -13.34 -4.46
N HIS A 314 -1.17 -12.43 -4.05
CA HIS A 314 -1.33 -10.99 -4.26
C HIS A 314 0.02 -10.32 -4.47
N TRP A 315 0.04 -9.29 -5.34
CA TRP A 315 1.23 -8.50 -5.63
C TRP A 315 0.88 -7.01 -5.71
N ALA A 316 1.65 -6.18 -5.03
CA ALA A 316 1.56 -4.73 -5.13
C ALA A 316 2.95 -4.09 -5.22
N SER A 317 3.07 -2.98 -5.94
CA SER A 317 4.31 -2.21 -6.04
C SER A 317 4.01 -0.73 -5.87
N ARG A 318 4.84 -0.03 -5.09
CA ARG A 318 4.76 1.40 -4.85
C ARG A 318 6.14 2.02 -4.90
N ARG A 319 6.30 3.09 -5.67
CA ARG A 319 7.49 3.95 -5.59
C ARG A 319 7.35 4.85 -4.37
N MET A 320 8.40 4.90 -3.55
CA MET A 320 8.51 5.85 -2.43
C MET A 320 9.20 7.11 -2.95
N GLU A 321 8.60 8.26 -2.74
CA GLU A 321 9.17 9.57 -3.07
C GLU A 321 10.14 10.04 -1.99
#